data_f4c7d73e28719de1d9f00def937fdb08
#
_entry.id   f4c7d73e28719de1d9f00def937fdb08
#
_cell.length_a   1.000
_cell.length_b   1.000
_cell.length_c   1.000
_cell.angle_alpha   90.00
_cell.angle_beta   90.00
_cell.angle_gamma   90.00
#
_symmetry.space_group_name_H-M   'P 1'
#
loop_
_entity.id
_entity.type
_entity.pdbx_description
1 polymer ?
#
loop_
_entity_poly.entity_id
_entity_poly.type
_entity_poly.pdbx_seq_one_letter_code
_entity_poly.pdbx_strand_id
1 'polypeptide(L)'
;MRMNERDDCTVFPSIDIHGRVCNLKVQHYETDPSSPRFAHSDKGSCYWLGSVWARQGRLPKDAQFQSKCLFGEHLLARYPESIVVLVESPKNALFGALAFPLWTWVATGNKGMLRREVLQPLQGRDVIVIPDRDAIAEWSAAIARMADLANFTVFDICRQKAPEGNLKFDIADYIQQQHPVPF
;
A
#
# COMPACT_ATOMS: atom_id res chain seq x y z
N MET A 1 -9.78 -21.61 -17.09
CA MET A 1 -9.68 -21.57 -15.63
C MET A 1 -10.95 -20.93 -15.13
N ARG A 2 -11.89 -21.70 -14.57
CA ARG A 2 -13.09 -21.13 -13.94
C ARG A 2 -12.63 -20.43 -12.69
N MET A 3 -12.80 -19.10 -12.60
CA MET A 3 -12.77 -18.41 -11.33
C MET A 3 -13.97 -18.94 -10.55
N ASN A 4 -13.71 -19.61 -9.43
CA ASN A 4 -14.76 -20.03 -8.53
C ASN A 4 -15.46 -18.80 -8.00
N GLU A 5 -16.77 -18.75 -8.08
CA GLU A 5 -17.65 -17.68 -7.58
C GLU A 5 -17.60 -17.48 -6.05
N ARG A 6 -16.61 -18.06 -5.37
CA ARG A 6 -16.43 -18.02 -3.91
C ARG A 6 -15.15 -17.32 -3.45
N ASP A 7 -14.37 -16.75 -4.37
CA ASP A 7 -13.14 -16.08 -3.97
C ASP A 7 -13.41 -14.57 -3.83
N ASP A 8 -13.88 -14.16 -2.66
CA ASP A 8 -13.95 -12.77 -2.25
C ASP A 8 -12.51 -12.24 -2.13
N CYS A 9 -11.97 -11.79 -3.25
CA CYS A 9 -10.65 -11.19 -3.29
C CYS A 9 -10.70 -9.79 -3.88
N THR A 10 -9.88 -8.91 -3.33
CA THR A 10 -9.61 -7.59 -3.89
C THR A 10 -8.31 -7.63 -4.66
N VAL A 11 -8.33 -7.08 -5.87
CA VAL A 11 -7.14 -6.96 -6.71
C VAL A 11 -6.67 -5.52 -6.74
N PHE A 12 -5.43 -5.29 -6.33
CA PHE A 12 -4.78 -3.99 -6.32
C PHE A 12 -3.73 -3.92 -7.44
N PRO A 13 -4.01 -3.22 -8.57
CA PRO A 13 -3.04 -3.04 -9.62
C PRO A 13 -1.96 -2.02 -9.21
N SER A 14 -0.69 -2.41 -9.36
CA SER A 14 0.43 -1.47 -9.33
C SER A 14 0.65 -0.95 -10.75
N ILE A 15 0.49 0.35 -10.94
CA ILE A 15 0.58 1.02 -12.23
C ILE A 15 1.70 2.05 -12.12
N ASP A 16 2.69 1.97 -13.01
CA ASP A 16 3.84 2.87 -12.98
C ASP A 16 3.51 4.29 -13.47
N ILE A 17 4.49 5.19 -13.34
CA ILE A 17 4.34 6.59 -13.72
C ILE A 17 4.01 6.80 -15.22
N HIS A 18 4.23 5.77 -16.06
CA HIS A 18 3.90 5.76 -17.48
C HIS A 18 2.54 5.13 -17.79
N GLY A 19 1.76 4.75 -16.78
CA GLY A 19 0.45 4.12 -16.92
C GLY A 19 0.49 2.61 -17.24
N ARG A 20 1.63 1.93 -17.13
CA ARG A 20 1.77 0.51 -17.40
C ARG A 20 1.47 -0.30 -16.15
N VAL A 21 0.66 -1.36 -16.27
CA VAL A 21 0.42 -2.28 -15.15
C VAL A 21 1.66 -3.13 -14.92
N CYS A 22 2.28 -2.93 -13.75
CA CYS A 22 3.52 -3.60 -13.37
C CYS A 22 3.29 -4.90 -12.60
N ASN A 23 2.27 -4.94 -11.77
CA ASN A 23 1.89 -6.14 -11.01
C ASN A 23 0.46 -6.01 -10.46
N LEU A 24 -0.07 -7.13 -9.98
CA LEU A 24 -1.37 -7.20 -9.32
C LEU A 24 -1.18 -7.87 -7.96
N LYS A 25 -1.49 -7.16 -6.88
CA LYS A 25 -1.59 -7.75 -5.55
C LYS A 25 -3.01 -8.28 -5.38
N VAL A 26 -3.13 -9.56 -5.11
CA VAL A 26 -4.42 -10.21 -4.79
C VAL A 26 -4.47 -10.42 -3.30
N GLN A 27 -5.51 -9.90 -2.65
CA GLN A 27 -5.74 -9.98 -1.22
C GLN A 27 -7.11 -10.60 -0.97
N HIS A 28 -7.15 -11.69 -0.22
CA HIS A 28 -8.40 -12.26 0.27
C HIS A 28 -8.78 -11.59 1.59
N TYR A 29 -10.05 -11.23 1.71
CA TYR A 29 -10.64 -10.73 2.95
C TYR A 29 -11.73 -11.72 3.37
N GLU A 30 -11.68 -12.18 4.61
CA GLU A 30 -12.79 -12.92 5.17
C GLU A 30 -13.83 -11.91 5.64
N THR A 31 -15.05 -12.02 5.15
CA THR A 31 -16.18 -11.30 5.68
C THR A 31 -16.75 -12.11 6.85
N ASP A 32 -16.61 -11.60 8.08
CA ASP A 32 -17.37 -12.12 9.21
C ASP A 32 -18.80 -11.56 9.13
N PRO A 33 -19.81 -12.41 8.90
CA PRO A 33 -21.22 -11.96 8.83
C PRO A 33 -21.69 -11.30 10.13
N SER A 34 -21.03 -11.55 11.26
CA SER A 34 -21.33 -10.95 12.56
C SER A 34 -20.63 -9.61 12.78
N SER A 35 -19.65 -9.27 11.96
CA SER A 35 -18.91 -8.01 12.01
C SER A 35 -19.16 -7.21 10.73
N PRO A 36 -19.85 -6.06 10.79
CA PRO A 36 -20.01 -5.17 9.65
C PRO A 36 -18.69 -4.48 9.25
N ARG A 37 -17.60 -4.77 9.93
CA ARG A 37 -16.27 -4.26 9.62
C ARG A 37 -15.53 -5.28 8.78
N PHE A 38 -14.74 -4.80 7.80
CA PHE A 38 -13.81 -5.65 7.09
C PHE A 38 -12.91 -6.38 8.09
N ALA A 39 -13.30 -7.59 8.44
CA ALA A 39 -12.47 -8.43 9.27
C ALA A 39 -11.22 -8.74 8.45
N HIS A 40 -10.07 -8.24 8.88
CA HIS A 40 -8.82 -8.83 8.48
C HIS A 40 -8.87 -10.28 8.95
N SER A 41 -8.97 -11.22 8.03
CA SER A 41 -8.51 -12.54 8.34
C SER A 41 -7.01 -12.41 8.64
N ASP A 42 -6.61 -12.76 9.85
CA ASP A 42 -5.20 -12.85 10.23
C ASP A 42 -4.38 -13.76 9.31
N LYS A 43 -5.01 -14.42 8.36
CA LYS A 43 -4.44 -15.44 7.49
C LYS A 43 -4.93 -15.38 6.05
N GLY A 44 -5.60 -14.31 5.65
CA GLY A 44 -6.01 -14.14 4.26
C GLY A 44 -4.80 -14.25 3.35
N SER A 45 -4.86 -15.17 2.40
CA SER A 45 -3.77 -15.36 1.46
C SER A 45 -3.60 -14.09 0.63
N CYS A 46 -2.41 -13.51 0.72
CA CYS A 46 -2.01 -12.39 -0.12
C CYS A 46 -0.91 -12.88 -1.06
N TYR A 47 -1.06 -12.62 -2.34
CA TYR A 47 -0.03 -12.97 -3.31
C TYR A 47 0.06 -11.96 -4.44
N TRP A 48 1.23 -11.96 -5.08
CA TRP A 48 1.50 -11.16 -6.27
C TRP A 48 1.33 -12.03 -7.50
N LEU A 49 0.39 -11.66 -8.36
CA LEU A 49 0.02 -12.46 -9.53
C LEU A 49 1.21 -12.65 -10.49
N GLY A 50 2.03 -11.62 -10.68
CA GLY A 50 3.25 -11.71 -11.48
C GLY A 50 4.21 -12.78 -10.97
N SER A 51 4.39 -12.90 -9.65
CA SER A 51 5.23 -13.94 -9.04
C SER A 51 4.65 -15.35 -9.25
N VAL A 52 3.32 -15.48 -9.21
CA VAL A 52 2.65 -16.76 -9.49
C VAL A 52 2.84 -17.15 -10.95
N TRP A 53 2.60 -16.23 -11.88
CA TRP A 53 2.75 -16.49 -13.32
C TRP A 53 4.19 -16.77 -13.72
N ALA A 54 5.18 -16.07 -13.12
CA ALA A 54 6.60 -16.37 -13.35
C ALA A 54 6.97 -17.80 -12.94
N ARG A 55 6.52 -18.23 -11.75
CA ARG A 55 6.75 -19.61 -11.29
C ARG A 55 6.07 -20.66 -12.15
N GLN A 56 4.95 -20.32 -12.79
CA GLN A 56 4.21 -21.19 -13.70
C GLN A 56 4.75 -21.16 -15.15
N GLY A 57 5.80 -20.38 -15.43
CA GLY A 57 6.33 -20.19 -16.78
C GLY A 57 5.35 -19.49 -17.75
N ARG A 58 4.38 -18.77 -17.21
CA ARG A 58 3.32 -18.10 -18.00
C ARG A 58 3.70 -16.69 -18.44
N LEU A 59 4.79 -16.13 -17.90
CA LEU A 59 5.33 -14.84 -18.33
C LEU A 59 6.42 -15.06 -19.39
N PRO A 60 6.47 -14.22 -20.44
CA PRO A 60 7.62 -14.14 -21.31
C PRO A 60 8.88 -13.88 -20.50
N LYS A 61 10.03 -14.40 -20.96
CA LYS A 61 11.33 -14.26 -20.24
C LYS A 61 11.76 -12.80 -20.06
N ASP A 62 11.32 -11.93 -20.95
CA ASP A 62 11.57 -10.50 -21.00
C ASP A 62 10.44 -9.66 -20.34
N ALA A 63 9.41 -10.29 -19.82
CA ALA A 63 8.30 -9.58 -19.21
C ALA A 63 8.72 -8.83 -17.95
N GLN A 64 8.60 -7.52 -17.99
CA GLN A 64 8.84 -6.65 -16.84
C GLN A 64 7.67 -6.63 -15.84
N PHE A 65 6.82 -7.66 -15.84
CA PHE A 65 5.67 -7.79 -14.95
C PHE A 65 6.04 -7.89 -13.46
N GLN A 66 7.32 -7.92 -13.16
CA GLN A 66 7.86 -7.88 -11.80
C GLN A 66 8.44 -6.52 -11.43
N SER A 67 8.22 -5.50 -12.26
CA SER A 67 8.73 -4.17 -11.94
C SER A 67 8.13 -3.71 -10.62
N LYS A 68 8.99 -3.19 -9.79
CA LYS A 68 8.69 -2.76 -8.44
C LYS A 68 8.27 -1.31 -8.52
N CYS A 69 6.98 -1.04 -8.69
CA CYS A 69 6.43 0.31 -8.62
C CYS A 69 5.48 0.43 -7.44
N LEU A 70 5.22 1.65 -7.02
CA LEU A 70 4.27 1.94 -5.96
C LEU A 70 2.84 1.68 -6.43
N PHE A 71 1.98 1.22 -5.55
CA PHE A 71 0.55 1.34 -5.78
C PHE A 71 0.18 2.83 -5.80
N GLY A 72 -0.58 3.27 -6.80
CA GLY A 72 -0.92 4.68 -6.97
C GLY A 72 0.16 5.53 -7.65
N GLU A 73 1.31 4.98 -8.06
CA GLU A 73 2.42 5.72 -8.67
C GLU A 73 2.02 6.56 -9.89
N HIS A 74 1.13 6.05 -10.74
CA HIS A 74 0.61 6.77 -11.90
C HIS A 74 -0.08 8.10 -11.56
N LEU A 75 -0.53 8.27 -10.31
CA LEU A 75 -1.15 9.51 -9.82
C LEU A 75 -0.12 10.63 -9.61
N LEU A 76 1.15 10.27 -9.40
CA LEU A 76 2.22 11.25 -9.21
C LEU A 76 2.41 12.16 -10.43
N ALA A 77 2.30 11.59 -11.63
CA ALA A 77 2.36 12.38 -12.87
C ALA A 77 1.10 13.24 -13.09
N ARG A 78 -0.05 12.76 -12.59
CA ARG A 78 -1.33 13.48 -12.72
C ARG A 78 -1.43 14.66 -11.74
N TYR A 79 -0.80 14.54 -10.57
CA TYR A 79 -0.86 15.55 -9.50
C TYR A 79 0.56 15.91 -9.04
N PRO A 80 1.34 16.62 -9.88
CA PRO A 80 2.75 16.90 -9.62
C PRO A 80 2.99 17.75 -8.38
N GLU A 81 2.06 18.65 -8.02
CA GLU A 81 2.21 19.59 -6.91
C GLU A 81 1.56 19.10 -5.61
N SER A 82 0.90 17.95 -5.63
CA SER A 82 0.21 17.48 -4.43
C SER A 82 1.22 16.88 -3.42
N ILE A 83 0.95 17.07 -2.14
CA ILE A 83 1.65 16.34 -1.07
C ILE A 83 1.43 14.85 -1.27
N VAL A 84 2.50 14.08 -1.19
CA VAL A 84 2.43 12.62 -1.30
C VAL A 84 2.36 12.00 0.09
N VAL A 85 1.47 11.02 0.26
CA VAL A 85 1.43 10.19 1.47
C VAL A 85 1.83 8.77 1.11
N LEU A 86 2.91 8.30 1.74
CA LEU A 86 3.48 6.97 1.56
C LEU A 86 3.08 6.07 2.72
N VAL A 87 2.41 4.97 2.40
CA VAL A 87 1.96 3.94 3.36
C VAL A 87 2.43 2.54 2.95
N GLU A 88 2.23 1.55 3.80
CA GLU A 88 2.63 0.18 3.49
C GLU A 88 1.66 -0.51 2.53
N SER A 89 0.38 -0.52 2.85
CA SER A 89 -0.59 -1.33 2.12
C SER A 89 -1.44 -0.52 1.14
N PRO A 90 -1.83 -1.10 -0.02
CA PRO A 90 -2.80 -0.48 -0.93
C PRO A 90 -4.14 -0.14 -0.27
N LYS A 91 -4.60 -0.97 0.69
CA LYS A 91 -5.79 -0.70 1.50
C LYS A 91 -5.65 0.66 2.20
N ASN A 92 -4.53 0.88 2.87
CA ASN A 92 -4.25 2.12 3.59
C ASN A 92 -4.25 3.34 2.67
N ALA A 93 -3.68 3.19 1.46
CA ALA A 93 -3.70 4.26 0.46
C ALA A 93 -5.12 4.58 -0.03
N LEU A 94 -5.98 3.59 -0.22
CA LEU A 94 -7.38 3.81 -0.61
C LEU A 94 -8.17 4.50 0.50
N PHE A 95 -8.07 4.05 1.75
CA PHE A 95 -8.74 4.71 2.87
C PHE A 95 -8.26 6.14 3.05
N GLY A 96 -6.95 6.36 2.92
CA GLY A 96 -6.38 7.71 2.95
C GLY A 96 -6.91 8.61 1.85
N ALA A 97 -6.98 8.12 0.61
CA ALA A 97 -7.48 8.89 -0.53
C ALA A 97 -8.97 9.23 -0.40
N LEU A 98 -9.76 8.37 0.22
CA LEU A 98 -11.17 8.65 0.51
C LEU A 98 -11.33 9.72 1.60
N ALA A 99 -10.53 9.66 2.66
CA ALA A 99 -10.61 10.60 3.78
C ALA A 99 -9.95 11.95 3.49
N PHE A 100 -8.85 11.94 2.70
CA PHE A 100 -8.03 13.11 2.40
C PHE A 100 -7.75 13.21 0.89
N PRO A 101 -8.75 13.57 0.07
CA PRO A 101 -8.67 13.48 -1.39
C PRO A 101 -7.74 14.52 -2.03
N LEU A 102 -7.28 15.52 -1.29
CA LEU A 102 -6.36 16.55 -1.79
C LEU A 102 -4.91 16.07 -1.83
N TRP A 103 -4.58 14.93 -1.23
CA TRP A 103 -3.25 14.36 -1.19
C TRP A 103 -3.14 13.15 -2.13
N THR A 104 -1.95 12.93 -2.66
CA THR A 104 -1.68 11.75 -3.48
C THR A 104 -1.20 10.61 -2.59
N TRP A 105 -2.00 9.56 -2.48
CA TRP A 105 -1.70 8.40 -1.66
C TRP A 105 -1.06 7.28 -2.48
N VAL A 106 0.10 6.82 -2.02
CA VAL A 106 0.85 5.72 -2.65
C VAL A 106 1.23 4.67 -1.60
N ALA A 107 1.40 3.42 -2.05
CA ALA A 107 1.80 2.35 -1.14
C ALA A 107 2.93 1.51 -1.71
N THR A 108 3.83 1.03 -0.82
CA THR A 108 4.92 0.11 -1.18
C THR A 108 4.40 -1.30 -1.51
N GLY A 109 3.24 -1.67 -1.00
CA GLY A 109 2.63 -2.98 -1.18
C GLY A 109 3.04 -4.01 -0.12
N ASN A 110 4.17 -3.83 0.53
CA ASN A 110 4.61 -4.57 1.71
C ASN A 110 5.81 -3.86 2.38
N LYS A 111 6.07 -4.23 3.63
CA LYS A 111 7.10 -3.64 4.50
C LYS A 111 8.51 -3.65 3.86
N GLY A 112 8.90 -4.75 3.23
CA GLY A 112 10.24 -4.92 2.66
C GLY A 112 10.47 -4.19 1.31
N MET A 113 9.46 -3.51 0.79
CA MET A 113 9.54 -2.76 -0.47
C MET A 113 9.91 -1.28 -0.29
N LEU A 114 10.20 -0.83 0.93
CA LEU A 114 10.73 0.51 1.20
C LEU A 114 12.20 0.59 0.79
N ARG A 115 12.46 0.77 -0.51
CA ARG A 115 13.78 0.77 -1.13
C ARG A 115 13.93 1.94 -2.08
N ARG A 116 15.16 2.46 -2.25
CA ARG A 116 15.45 3.61 -3.11
C ARG A 116 14.91 3.45 -4.53
N GLU A 117 15.08 2.27 -5.13
CA GLU A 117 14.64 2.02 -6.51
C GLU A 117 13.12 2.09 -6.66
N VAL A 118 12.37 1.69 -5.62
CA VAL A 118 10.91 1.75 -5.60
C VAL A 118 10.42 3.17 -5.35
N LEU A 119 11.17 3.94 -4.54
CA LEU A 119 10.82 5.31 -4.18
C LEU A 119 11.36 6.36 -5.17
N GLN A 120 12.11 5.96 -6.21
CA GLN A 120 12.67 6.89 -7.21
C GLN A 120 11.64 7.84 -7.81
N PRO A 121 10.37 7.44 -8.09
CA PRO A 121 9.35 8.35 -8.59
C PRO A 121 8.96 9.48 -7.63
N LEU A 122 9.38 9.40 -6.36
CA LEU A 122 9.15 10.44 -5.34
C LEU A 122 10.25 11.51 -5.29
N GLN A 123 11.24 11.44 -6.18
CA GLN A 123 12.39 12.35 -6.15
C GLN A 123 11.95 13.81 -6.13
N GLY A 124 12.50 14.57 -5.16
CA GLY A 124 12.25 16.00 -4.99
C GLY A 124 10.86 16.38 -4.47
N ARG A 125 10.01 15.38 -4.13
CA ARG A 125 8.65 15.63 -3.62
C ARG A 125 8.62 15.82 -2.09
N ASP A 126 7.59 16.49 -1.62
CA ASP A 126 7.22 16.49 -0.21
C ASP A 126 6.41 15.22 0.10
N VAL A 127 6.92 14.38 0.99
CA VAL A 127 6.38 13.06 1.27
C VAL A 127 6.14 12.88 2.77
N ILE A 128 4.88 12.70 3.15
CA ILE A 128 4.49 12.26 4.48
C ILE A 128 4.54 10.73 4.50
N VAL A 129 5.36 10.14 5.36
CA VAL A 129 5.48 8.70 5.54
C VAL A 129 4.68 8.29 6.77
N ILE A 130 3.71 7.41 6.60
CA ILE A 130 2.88 6.90 7.71
C ILE A 130 3.10 5.38 7.81
N PRO A 131 4.07 4.94 8.63
CA PRO A 131 4.33 3.53 8.87
C PRO A 131 3.20 2.88 9.66
N ASP A 132 2.96 1.59 9.43
CA ASP A 132 2.17 0.77 10.34
C ASP A 132 2.88 0.72 11.71
N ARG A 133 2.13 0.49 12.79
CA ARG A 133 2.66 0.58 14.17
C ARG A 133 3.93 -0.25 14.39
N ASP A 134 4.00 -1.44 13.83
CA ASP A 134 5.13 -2.37 13.98
C ASP A 134 6.31 -2.07 13.04
N ALA A 135 6.14 -1.12 12.09
CA ALA A 135 7.13 -0.78 11.08
C ALA A 135 7.90 0.53 11.38
N ILE A 136 7.48 1.30 12.38
CA ILE A 136 7.94 2.69 12.60
C ILE A 136 9.47 2.80 12.70
N ALA A 137 10.10 2.00 13.55
CA ALA A 137 11.55 2.08 13.74
C ALA A 137 12.33 1.73 12.47
N GLU A 138 11.91 0.66 11.79
CA GLU A 138 12.54 0.18 10.55
C GLU A 138 12.38 1.19 9.42
N TRP A 139 11.17 1.72 9.24
CA TRP A 139 10.87 2.69 8.19
C TRP A 139 11.56 4.03 8.45
N SER A 140 11.56 4.52 9.69
CA SER A 140 12.29 5.76 10.05
C SER A 140 13.78 5.64 9.73
N ALA A 141 14.41 4.52 10.08
CA ALA A 141 15.82 4.30 9.77
C ALA A 141 16.07 4.16 8.26
N ALA A 142 15.15 3.54 7.50
CA ALA A 142 15.27 3.43 6.05
C ALA A 142 15.12 4.79 5.35
N ILE A 143 14.13 5.59 5.76
CA ILE A 143 13.89 6.94 5.23
C ILE A 143 15.08 7.87 5.51
N ALA A 144 15.66 7.82 6.71
CA ALA A 144 16.83 8.63 7.05
C ALA A 144 18.03 8.37 6.10
N ARG A 145 18.19 7.13 5.61
CA ARG A 145 19.23 6.80 4.62
C ARG A 145 18.92 7.26 3.19
N MET A 146 17.70 7.75 2.95
CA MET A 146 17.22 8.23 1.64
C MET A 146 16.81 9.71 1.66
N ALA A 147 17.28 10.47 2.65
CA ALA A 147 16.92 11.87 2.84
C ALA A 147 17.31 12.79 1.65
N ASP A 148 18.23 12.33 0.80
CA ASP A 148 18.62 13.02 -0.44
C ASP A 148 17.63 12.78 -1.61
N LEU A 149 16.72 11.84 -1.48
CA LEU A 149 15.77 11.49 -2.53
C LEU A 149 14.56 12.43 -2.56
N ALA A 150 13.98 12.71 -1.40
CA ALA A 150 12.77 13.52 -1.25
C ALA A 150 12.71 14.18 0.13
N ASN A 151 11.81 15.14 0.32
CA ASN A 151 11.56 15.78 1.60
C ASN A 151 10.64 14.90 2.45
N PHE A 152 11.20 13.91 3.11
CA PHE A 152 10.44 12.98 3.91
C PHE A 152 10.12 13.50 5.30
N THR A 153 8.86 13.40 5.72
CA THR A 153 8.41 13.61 7.10
C THR A 153 7.73 12.33 7.60
N VAL A 154 8.30 11.68 8.61
CA VAL A 154 7.70 10.49 9.22
C VAL A 154 6.65 10.92 10.24
N PHE A 155 5.40 10.49 10.04
CA PHE A 155 4.28 10.79 10.92
C PHE A 155 3.82 9.53 11.66
N ASP A 156 4.10 9.49 12.96
CA ASP A 156 3.94 8.34 13.83
C ASP A 156 2.52 8.25 14.45
N ILE A 157 1.50 8.47 13.66
CA ILE A 157 0.10 8.49 14.13
C ILE A 157 -0.37 7.10 14.55
N CYS A 158 0.07 6.06 13.85
CA CYS A 158 -0.35 4.69 14.14
C CYS A 158 0.10 4.22 15.53
N ARG A 159 1.32 4.58 15.98
CA ARG A 159 1.75 4.29 17.35
C ARG A 159 1.03 5.14 18.38
N GLN A 160 0.85 6.43 18.10
CA GLN A 160 0.24 7.37 19.03
C GLN A 160 -1.24 7.07 19.32
N LYS A 161 -1.95 6.52 18.33
CA LYS A 161 -3.40 6.30 18.38
C LYS A 161 -3.82 4.85 18.50
N ALA A 162 -2.88 3.91 18.40
CA ALA A 162 -3.18 2.50 18.53
C ALA A 162 -3.71 2.16 19.92
N PRO A 163 -4.77 1.36 20.02
CA PRO A 163 -5.18 0.77 21.29
C PRO A 163 -4.06 -0.05 21.92
N GLU A 164 -4.07 -0.14 23.26
CA GLU A 164 -3.09 -0.96 23.98
C GLU A 164 -3.12 -2.40 23.45
N GLY A 165 -1.94 -2.98 23.26
CA GLY A 165 -1.80 -4.34 22.73
C GLY A 165 -2.00 -4.54 21.23
N ASN A 166 -2.59 -3.60 20.49
CA ASN A 166 -2.76 -3.72 19.03
C ASN A 166 -1.48 -3.34 18.28
N LEU A 167 -0.58 -4.29 18.06
CA LEU A 167 0.68 -4.07 17.33
C LEU A 167 0.51 -3.92 15.82
N LYS A 168 -0.63 -4.33 15.25
CA LYS A 168 -0.90 -4.28 13.80
C LYS A 168 -1.76 -3.09 13.38
N PHE A 169 -1.90 -2.10 14.26
CA PHE A 169 -2.69 -0.91 13.99
C PHE A 169 -2.11 -0.10 12.83
N ASP A 170 -2.92 0.20 11.84
CA ASP A 170 -2.55 0.94 10.65
C ASP A 170 -3.38 2.22 10.46
N ILE A 171 -3.08 3.01 9.43
CA ILE A 171 -3.78 4.27 9.17
C ILE A 171 -5.24 4.07 8.76
N ALA A 172 -5.59 2.96 8.12
CA ALA A 172 -6.98 2.67 7.79
C ALA A 172 -7.81 2.40 9.05
N ASP A 173 -7.24 1.70 10.05
CA ASP A 173 -7.89 1.51 11.35
C ASP A 173 -8.15 2.84 12.04
N TYR A 174 -7.17 3.76 12.02
CA TYR A 174 -7.33 5.10 12.58
C TYR A 174 -8.42 5.89 11.85
N ILE A 175 -8.41 5.91 10.51
CA ILE A 175 -9.41 6.63 9.71
C ILE A 175 -10.81 6.08 9.99
N GLN A 176 -10.98 4.76 10.04
CA GLN A 176 -12.27 4.13 10.36
C GLN A 176 -12.80 4.50 11.76
N GLN A 177 -11.93 4.67 12.74
CA GLN A 177 -12.32 5.11 14.08
C GLN A 177 -12.82 6.55 14.09
N GLN A 178 -12.24 7.44 13.27
CA GLN A 178 -12.62 8.85 13.20
C GLN A 178 -13.82 9.09 12.28
N HIS A 179 -13.97 8.28 11.25
CA HIS A 179 -15.02 8.36 10.24
C HIS A 179 -15.63 6.97 10.05
N PRO A 180 -16.50 6.53 10.98
CA PRO A 180 -17.20 5.27 10.80
C PRO A 180 -18.07 5.38 9.55
N VAL A 181 -17.59 4.85 8.43
CA VAL A 181 -18.37 4.75 7.19
C VAL A 181 -19.31 3.57 7.38
N PRO A 182 -20.61 3.76 7.32
CA PRO A 182 -21.54 2.65 7.19
C PRO A 182 -21.34 2.06 5.78
N PHE A 183 -20.83 0.84 5.71
CA PHE A 183 -20.84 0.03 4.49
C PHE A 183 -22.09 -0.85 4.49
#